data_3572bdb41783df092b5c5adef368e8b5
#
_entry.id   3572bdb41783df092b5c5adef368e8b5
#
_cell.length_a   1.000
_cell.length_b   1.000
_cell.length_c   1.000
_cell.angle_alpha   90.00
_cell.angle_beta   90.00
_cell.angle_gamma   90.00
#
_symmetry.space_group_name_H-M   'P 1'
#
loop_
_entity.id
_entity.type
_entity.pdbx_description
1 polymer ?
#
loop_
_entity_poly.entity_id
_entity_poly.type
_entity_poly.pdbx_seq_one_letter_code
_entity_poly.pdbx_strand_id
1 'polypeptide(L)'
;MKILFYDAKKYDKESFDKVAGEYKNIEIEYTDSDISEATAKYAKGFEGVCAFVNSNLSENVIKALAENGVKLILLRCAGFNNVDIKACKQAGITVLRVPGYSPEAIAEHAMALALACNRHIHKAYIKVRENNFSLVGLTGVNFHNKTAGIIGTGKIGAAMCRICKGFGMKVIAYDIYENPDLDFVEYVTLDELLERSDLISLHCPLTDDSYHMINKKTIKKMKNRKRERLR
;
A
#
# COMPACT_ATOMS: atom_id res chain seq x y z
N MET A 1 22.40 -4.76 -21.31
CA MET A 1 21.50 -5.53 -20.41
C MET A 1 20.10 -5.48 -20.99
N LYS A 2 19.49 -6.64 -21.22
CA LYS A 2 18.11 -6.75 -21.70
C LYS A 2 17.16 -7.02 -20.54
N ILE A 3 16.07 -6.26 -20.48
CA ILE A 3 15.06 -6.35 -19.41
C ILE A 3 13.68 -6.61 -20.05
N LEU A 4 13.00 -7.66 -19.60
CA LEU A 4 11.60 -7.90 -19.96
C LEU A 4 10.69 -7.27 -18.90
N PHE A 5 9.85 -6.34 -19.33
CA PHE A 5 8.91 -5.63 -18.49
C PHE A 5 7.54 -6.32 -18.56
N TYR A 6 7.14 -7.01 -17.50
CA TYR A 6 5.89 -7.74 -17.41
C TYR A 6 4.72 -6.84 -16.99
N ASP A 7 3.51 -7.20 -17.43
CA ASP A 7 2.26 -6.47 -17.14
C ASP A 7 2.39 -4.98 -17.43
N ALA A 8 3.02 -4.63 -18.55
CA ALA A 8 3.30 -3.27 -18.94
C ALA A 8 2.03 -2.55 -19.40
N LYS A 9 1.67 -1.48 -18.70
CA LYS A 9 0.55 -0.61 -19.09
C LYS A 9 1.05 0.52 -19.98
N LYS A 10 0.12 1.20 -20.64
CA LYS A 10 0.45 2.32 -21.52
C LYS A 10 1.28 3.41 -20.81
N TYR A 11 0.89 3.75 -19.58
CA TYR A 11 1.61 4.77 -18.80
C TYR A 11 3.04 4.32 -18.40
N ASP A 12 3.27 3.02 -18.21
CA ASP A 12 4.62 2.49 -17.96
C ASP A 12 5.50 2.71 -19.19
N LYS A 13 5.02 2.25 -20.37
CA LYS A 13 5.73 2.39 -21.65
C LYS A 13 6.06 3.87 -21.90
N GLU A 14 5.08 4.77 -21.83
CA GLU A 14 5.26 6.21 -22.03
C GLU A 14 6.28 6.82 -21.05
N SER A 15 6.35 6.34 -19.79
CA SER A 15 7.26 6.87 -18.79
C SER A 15 8.68 6.35 -18.98
N PHE A 16 8.85 5.06 -19.23
CA PHE A 16 10.17 4.45 -19.40
C PHE A 16 10.80 4.84 -20.72
N ASP A 17 10.03 4.91 -21.81
CA ASP A 17 10.54 5.28 -23.13
C ASP A 17 11.08 6.73 -23.17
N LYS A 18 10.55 7.64 -22.36
CA LYS A 18 11.06 9.02 -22.24
C LYS A 18 12.51 9.08 -21.75
N VAL A 19 12.90 8.13 -20.87
CA VAL A 19 14.23 8.12 -20.25
C VAL A 19 15.15 7.02 -20.82
N ALA A 20 14.60 6.03 -21.51
CA ALA A 20 15.35 4.89 -22.04
C ALA A 20 16.51 5.34 -22.96
N GLY A 21 16.33 6.41 -23.73
CA GLY A 21 17.35 6.97 -24.61
C GLY A 21 18.60 7.51 -23.90
N GLU A 22 18.51 7.79 -22.61
CA GLU A 22 19.62 8.25 -21.77
C GLU A 22 20.55 7.08 -21.35
N TYR A 23 20.03 5.83 -21.41
CA TYR A 23 20.70 4.61 -20.93
C TYR A 23 20.99 3.64 -22.06
N LYS A 24 22.02 3.94 -22.89
CA LYS A 24 22.39 3.17 -24.10
C LYS A 24 22.69 1.68 -23.86
N ASN A 25 22.98 1.27 -22.63
CA ASN A 25 23.31 -0.12 -22.24
C ASN A 25 22.12 -0.89 -21.70
N ILE A 26 20.92 -0.30 -21.65
CA ILE A 26 19.69 -0.93 -21.19
C ILE A 26 18.70 -0.97 -22.36
N GLU A 27 18.22 -2.17 -22.66
CA GLU A 27 17.17 -2.43 -23.65
C GLU A 27 15.96 -2.98 -22.90
N ILE A 28 14.80 -2.36 -23.07
CA ILE A 28 13.55 -2.76 -22.41
C ILE A 28 12.59 -3.28 -23.46
N GLU A 29 12.14 -4.50 -23.29
CA GLU A 29 11.02 -5.06 -24.03
C GLU A 29 9.81 -5.20 -23.13
N TYR A 30 8.61 -4.98 -23.67
CA TYR A 30 7.35 -4.94 -22.91
C TYR A 30 6.44 -6.11 -23.27
N THR A 31 5.85 -6.73 -22.26
CA THR A 31 4.75 -7.68 -22.43
C THR A 31 3.55 -7.29 -21.57
N ASP A 32 2.35 -7.49 -22.11
CA ASP A 32 1.11 -7.26 -21.36
C ASP A 32 0.75 -8.44 -20.44
N SER A 33 1.49 -9.57 -20.56
CA SER A 33 1.33 -10.73 -19.68
C SER A 33 1.91 -10.44 -18.30
N ASP A 34 1.24 -10.90 -17.23
CA ASP A 34 1.84 -10.93 -15.91
C ASP A 34 2.81 -12.11 -15.77
N ILE A 35 3.70 -12.02 -14.76
CA ILE A 35 4.69 -13.06 -14.51
C ILE A 35 4.06 -14.23 -13.75
N SER A 36 4.30 -15.44 -14.23
CA SER A 36 3.83 -16.71 -13.68
C SER A 36 4.73 -17.85 -14.13
N GLU A 37 4.54 -19.07 -13.66
CA GLU A 37 5.28 -20.25 -14.16
C GLU A 37 5.12 -20.43 -15.67
N ALA A 38 3.91 -20.20 -16.20
CA ALA A 38 3.63 -20.34 -17.63
C ALA A 38 4.31 -19.29 -18.51
N THR A 39 4.46 -18.06 -17.99
CA THR A 39 5.01 -16.90 -18.70
C THR A 39 6.49 -16.64 -18.42
N ALA A 40 7.07 -17.27 -17.40
CA ALA A 40 8.50 -17.15 -17.07
C ALA A 40 9.42 -17.50 -18.26
N LYS A 41 8.98 -18.39 -19.15
CA LYS A 41 9.69 -18.75 -20.40
C LYS A 41 9.89 -17.56 -21.35
N TYR A 42 9.09 -16.50 -21.26
CA TYR A 42 9.25 -15.30 -22.09
C TYR A 42 10.51 -14.52 -21.71
N ALA A 43 11.03 -14.74 -20.49
CA ALA A 43 12.26 -14.11 -20.03
C ALA A 43 13.54 -14.77 -20.61
N LYS A 44 13.42 -15.77 -21.48
CA LYS A 44 14.58 -16.40 -22.12
C LYS A 44 15.34 -15.38 -22.98
N GLY A 45 16.61 -15.20 -22.69
CA GLY A 45 17.48 -14.23 -23.36
C GLY A 45 17.48 -12.83 -22.74
N PHE A 46 16.74 -12.65 -21.64
CA PHE A 46 16.78 -11.43 -20.83
C PHE A 46 17.61 -11.64 -19.57
N GLU A 47 18.41 -10.64 -19.20
CA GLU A 47 19.21 -10.65 -17.97
C GLU A 47 18.40 -10.21 -16.75
N GLY A 48 17.37 -9.41 -16.98
CA GLY A 48 16.50 -8.89 -15.94
C GLY A 48 15.03 -8.93 -16.30
N VAL A 49 14.18 -8.95 -15.26
CA VAL A 49 12.73 -8.80 -15.41
C VAL A 49 12.23 -7.68 -14.53
N CYS A 50 11.26 -6.91 -15.02
CA CYS A 50 10.54 -5.91 -14.22
C CYS A 50 9.15 -6.45 -13.86
N ALA A 51 8.82 -6.45 -12.56
CA ALA A 51 7.58 -6.99 -12.01
C ALA A 51 6.85 -5.96 -11.14
N PHE A 52 5.58 -6.24 -10.79
CA PHE A 52 4.75 -5.35 -9.98
C PHE A 52 4.21 -6.04 -8.73
N VAL A 53 3.45 -5.32 -7.91
CA VAL A 53 2.97 -5.75 -6.58
C VAL A 53 2.11 -7.02 -6.62
N ASN A 54 1.44 -7.29 -7.73
CA ASN A 54 0.54 -8.45 -7.89
C ASN A 54 1.23 -9.62 -8.61
N SER A 55 2.46 -9.44 -9.10
CA SER A 55 3.18 -10.48 -9.81
C SER A 55 3.48 -11.66 -8.88
N ASN A 56 3.26 -12.87 -9.35
CA ASN A 56 3.63 -14.08 -8.62
C ASN A 56 5.13 -14.35 -8.76
N LEU A 57 5.89 -14.14 -7.72
CA LEU A 57 7.34 -14.42 -7.64
C LEU A 57 7.63 -15.48 -6.57
N SER A 58 6.81 -16.55 -6.57
CA SER A 58 6.99 -17.75 -5.76
C SER A 58 8.26 -18.53 -6.13
N GLU A 59 8.65 -19.48 -5.29
CA GLU A 59 9.82 -20.33 -5.49
C GLU A 59 9.86 -20.96 -6.90
N ASN A 60 8.74 -21.52 -7.39
CA ASN A 60 8.68 -22.14 -8.72
C ASN A 60 8.95 -21.15 -9.84
N VAL A 61 8.36 -19.95 -9.75
CA VAL A 61 8.58 -18.88 -10.73
C VAL A 61 10.04 -18.42 -10.72
N ILE A 62 10.64 -18.26 -9.53
CA ILE A 62 12.05 -17.88 -9.38
C ILE A 62 12.96 -18.92 -10.02
N LYS A 63 12.72 -20.22 -9.79
CA LYS A 63 13.46 -21.32 -10.44
C LYS A 63 13.36 -21.24 -11.97
N ALA A 64 12.14 -21.10 -12.48
CA ALA A 64 11.90 -20.98 -13.92
C ALA A 64 12.60 -19.75 -14.54
N LEU A 65 12.63 -18.61 -13.85
CA LEU A 65 13.37 -17.42 -14.27
C LEU A 65 14.88 -17.67 -14.30
N ALA A 66 15.42 -18.32 -13.25
CA ALA A 66 16.84 -18.66 -13.18
C ALA A 66 17.26 -19.60 -14.32
N GLU A 67 16.46 -20.63 -14.63
CA GLU A 67 16.66 -21.55 -15.75
C GLU A 67 16.66 -20.83 -17.11
N ASN A 68 15.90 -19.73 -17.24
CA ASN A 68 15.91 -18.89 -18.44
C ASN A 68 17.05 -17.84 -18.46
N GLY A 69 17.92 -17.82 -17.45
CA GLY A 69 19.12 -16.97 -17.42
C GLY A 69 18.93 -15.62 -16.74
N VAL A 70 17.76 -15.38 -16.10
CA VAL A 70 17.49 -14.12 -15.36
C VAL A 70 18.37 -14.04 -14.13
N LYS A 71 19.00 -12.89 -13.93
CA LYS A 71 19.88 -12.58 -12.79
C LYS A 71 19.36 -11.40 -11.94
N LEU A 72 18.37 -10.69 -12.44
CA LEU A 72 17.88 -9.46 -11.82
C LEU A 72 16.36 -9.39 -11.86
N ILE A 73 15.74 -9.12 -10.71
CA ILE A 73 14.33 -8.77 -10.59
C ILE A 73 14.22 -7.33 -10.13
N LEU A 74 13.52 -6.51 -10.90
CA LEU A 74 13.27 -5.11 -10.63
C LEU A 74 11.81 -4.93 -10.24
N LEU A 75 11.55 -4.48 -9.01
CA LEU A 75 10.20 -4.19 -8.55
C LEU A 75 9.92 -2.70 -8.72
N ARG A 76 8.91 -2.36 -9.54
CA ARG A 76 8.44 -0.97 -9.69
C ARG A 76 7.51 -0.54 -8.56
N CYS A 77 7.81 -0.98 -7.33
CA CYS A 77 7.06 -0.70 -6.10
C CYS A 77 7.97 -0.80 -4.88
N ALA A 78 7.46 -0.37 -3.73
CA ALA A 78 8.18 -0.44 -2.46
C ALA A 78 8.05 -1.79 -1.77
N GLY A 79 6.85 -2.41 -1.80
CA GLY A 79 6.59 -3.72 -1.20
C GLY A 79 7.25 -4.85 -1.99
N PHE A 80 7.61 -5.93 -1.30
CA PHE A 80 8.21 -7.13 -1.91
C PHE A 80 7.70 -8.44 -1.27
N ASN A 81 6.55 -8.40 -0.59
CA ASN A 81 5.96 -9.58 0.07
C ASN A 81 5.54 -10.69 -0.90
N ASN A 82 5.39 -10.34 -2.18
CA ASN A 82 5.08 -11.26 -3.27
C ASN A 82 6.31 -11.96 -3.85
N VAL A 83 7.52 -11.73 -3.29
CA VAL A 83 8.78 -12.31 -3.76
C VAL A 83 9.33 -13.30 -2.75
N ASP A 84 9.62 -14.52 -3.18
CA ASP A 84 10.38 -15.46 -2.38
C ASP A 84 11.87 -15.09 -2.39
N ILE A 85 12.25 -14.28 -1.41
CA ILE A 85 13.65 -13.80 -1.27
C ILE A 85 14.63 -14.94 -1.00
N LYS A 86 14.19 -16.02 -0.32
CA LYS A 86 15.06 -17.19 -0.06
C LYS A 86 15.36 -17.92 -1.35
N ALA A 87 14.34 -18.14 -2.18
CA ALA A 87 14.50 -18.74 -3.51
C ALA A 87 15.38 -17.88 -4.42
N CYS A 88 15.19 -16.54 -4.42
CA CYS A 88 16.06 -15.62 -5.16
C CYS A 88 17.53 -15.76 -4.75
N LYS A 89 17.80 -15.78 -3.44
CA LYS A 89 19.18 -15.95 -2.93
C LYS A 89 19.80 -17.28 -3.35
N GLN A 90 19.04 -18.38 -3.30
CA GLN A 90 19.50 -19.72 -3.73
C GLN A 90 19.76 -19.77 -5.24
N ALA A 91 18.95 -19.10 -6.03
CA ALA A 91 19.07 -19.02 -7.48
C ALA A 91 20.11 -17.99 -7.97
N GLY A 92 20.72 -17.22 -7.07
CA GLY A 92 21.67 -16.15 -7.42
C GLY A 92 21.03 -14.96 -8.12
N ILE A 93 19.73 -14.74 -7.92
CA ILE A 93 18.97 -13.60 -8.48
C ILE A 93 19.00 -12.43 -7.51
N THR A 94 19.44 -11.27 -7.97
CA THR A 94 19.37 -10.01 -7.23
C THR A 94 17.99 -9.39 -7.35
N VAL A 95 17.44 -8.90 -6.24
CA VAL A 95 16.15 -8.21 -6.22
C VAL A 95 16.36 -6.75 -5.85
N LEU A 96 15.92 -5.83 -6.70
CA LEU A 96 15.91 -4.39 -6.45
C LEU A 96 14.47 -3.86 -6.42
N ARG A 97 14.24 -2.82 -5.63
CA ARG A 97 12.92 -2.19 -5.48
C ARG A 97 13.04 -0.67 -5.36
N VAL A 98 11.93 0.04 -5.41
CA VAL A 98 11.85 1.48 -5.13
C VAL A 98 11.45 1.67 -3.67
N PRO A 99 12.39 1.97 -2.74
CA PRO A 99 12.14 1.85 -1.30
C PRO A 99 11.22 2.93 -0.71
N GLY A 100 10.97 4.01 -1.41
CA GLY A 100 10.08 5.07 -0.92
C GLY A 100 10.01 6.22 -1.91
N TYR A 101 8.93 6.26 -2.66
CA TYR A 101 8.76 7.28 -3.72
C TYR A 101 7.78 8.41 -3.33
N SER A 102 6.75 8.13 -2.53
CA SER A 102 5.80 9.15 -2.08
C SER A 102 4.99 8.65 -0.87
N PRO A 103 5.53 8.78 0.34
CA PRO A 103 4.78 8.47 1.57
C PRO A 103 3.52 9.31 1.71
N GLU A 104 3.57 10.56 1.27
CA GLU A 104 2.48 11.53 1.29
C GLU A 104 1.30 11.04 0.44
N ALA A 105 1.55 10.59 -0.81
CA ALA A 105 0.50 10.12 -1.70
C ALA A 105 -0.30 8.95 -1.10
N ILE A 106 0.36 8.04 -0.37
CA ILE A 106 -0.30 6.91 0.29
C ILE A 106 -1.17 7.41 1.46
N ALA A 107 -0.65 8.33 2.26
CA ALA A 107 -1.38 8.89 3.39
C ALA A 107 -2.58 9.75 2.93
N GLU A 108 -2.41 10.57 1.90
CA GLU A 108 -3.47 11.36 1.28
C GLU A 108 -4.57 10.48 0.69
N HIS A 109 -4.21 9.40 0.00
CA HIS A 109 -5.17 8.45 -0.54
C HIS A 109 -5.95 7.74 0.59
N ALA A 110 -5.28 7.34 1.67
CA ALA A 110 -5.94 6.76 2.84
C ALA A 110 -6.95 7.73 3.45
N MET A 111 -6.58 9.01 3.59
CA MET A 111 -7.51 10.04 4.08
C MET A 111 -8.65 10.29 3.09
N ALA A 112 -8.40 10.31 1.79
CA ALA A 112 -9.45 10.46 0.78
C ALA A 112 -10.48 9.33 0.86
N LEU A 113 -10.03 8.08 1.04
CA LEU A 113 -10.92 6.93 1.26
C LEU A 113 -11.71 7.07 2.56
N ALA A 114 -11.07 7.50 3.65
CA ALA A 114 -11.73 7.72 4.93
C ALA A 114 -12.85 8.78 4.83
N LEU A 115 -12.58 9.89 4.12
CA LEU A 115 -13.57 10.94 3.87
C LEU A 115 -14.69 10.45 2.95
N ALA A 116 -14.36 9.74 1.86
CA ALA A 116 -15.36 9.20 0.93
C ALA A 116 -16.32 8.22 1.63
N CYS A 117 -15.77 7.33 2.48
CA CYS A 117 -16.57 6.40 3.28
C CYS A 117 -17.42 7.12 4.34
N ASN A 118 -16.83 8.05 5.09
CA ASN A 118 -17.50 8.77 6.15
C ASN A 118 -18.63 9.67 5.64
N ARG A 119 -18.39 10.38 4.54
CA ARG A 119 -19.36 11.34 3.95
C ARG A 119 -20.23 10.70 2.87
N HIS A 120 -20.08 9.39 2.63
CA HIS A 120 -20.84 8.63 1.62
C HIS A 120 -20.79 9.26 0.21
N ILE A 121 -19.64 9.84 -0.19
CA ILE A 121 -19.50 10.61 -1.43
C ILE A 121 -19.93 9.80 -2.66
N HIS A 122 -19.53 8.53 -2.73
CA HIS A 122 -19.91 7.62 -3.82
C HIS A 122 -21.43 7.41 -3.92
N LYS A 123 -22.12 7.29 -2.77
CA LYS A 123 -23.59 7.15 -2.74
C LYS A 123 -24.29 8.46 -3.12
N ALA A 124 -23.77 9.60 -2.61
CA ALA A 124 -24.29 10.90 -2.95
C ALA A 124 -24.18 11.17 -4.47
N TYR A 125 -23.04 10.84 -5.07
CA TYR A 125 -22.81 10.96 -6.51
C TYR A 125 -23.86 10.17 -7.32
N ILE A 126 -24.10 8.89 -6.98
CA ILE A 126 -25.09 8.05 -7.66
C ILE A 126 -26.49 8.66 -7.53
N LYS A 127 -26.90 9.04 -6.30
CA LYS A 127 -28.23 9.66 -6.06
C LYS A 127 -28.45 10.92 -6.89
N VAL A 128 -27.45 11.79 -6.97
CA VAL A 128 -27.54 13.01 -7.79
C VAL A 128 -27.67 12.68 -9.27
N ARG A 129 -26.94 11.67 -9.78
CA ARG A 129 -27.07 11.19 -11.16
C ARG A 129 -28.47 10.66 -11.48
N GLU A 130 -29.17 10.13 -10.47
CA GLU A 130 -30.55 9.62 -10.57
C GLU A 130 -31.58 10.71 -10.25
N ASN A 131 -31.22 12.00 -10.21
CA ASN A 131 -32.07 13.12 -9.80
C ASN A 131 -32.72 12.95 -8.41
N ASN A 132 -32.08 12.19 -7.52
CA ASN A 132 -32.51 11.97 -6.15
C ASN A 132 -31.70 12.83 -5.17
N PHE A 133 -32.29 13.92 -4.68
CA PHE A 133 -31.64 14.87 -3.76
C PHE A 133 -31.93 14.57 -2.29
N SER A 134 -32.51 13.42 -1.94
CA SER A 134 -32.77 13.02 -0.56
C SER A 134 -31.46 12.80 0.21
N LEU A 135 -31.35 13.39 1.41
CA LEU A 135 -30.20 13.23 2.31
C LEU A 135 -30.24 11.93 3.14
N VAL A 136 -31.30 11.14 3.03
CA VAL A 136 -31.46 9.88 3.78
C VAL A 136 -30.31 8.92 3.44
N GLY A 137 -29.61 8.45 4.47
CA GLY A 137 -28.47 7.53 4.36
C GLY A 137 -27.13 8.18 3.98
N LEU A 138 -27.07 9.53 3.94
CA LEU A 138 -25.83 10.28 3.64
C LEU A 138 -25.20 10.95 4.89
N THR A 139 -25.76 10.71 6.09
CA THR A 139 -25.24 11.31 7.32
C THR A 139 -23.87 10.73 7.65
N GLY A 140 -22.86 11.60 7.73
CA GLY A 140 -21.52 11.30 8.23
C GLY A 140 -21.24 11.97 9.57
N VAL A 141 -20.02 11.91 10.04
CA VAL A 141 -19.54 12.60 11.26
C VAL A 141 -18.40 13.55 10.92
N ASN A 142 -18.21 14.59 11.73
CA ASN A 142 -17.04 15.45 11.61
C ASN A 142 -15.81 14.73 12.19
N PHE A 143 -14.66 14.85 11.53
CA PHE A 143 -13.39 14.35 12.07
C PHE A 143 -12.79 15.30 13.12
N HIS A 144 -13.14 16.58 13.06
CA HIS A 144 -12.69 17.55 14.05
C HIS A 144 -13.05 17.09 15.49
N ASN A 145 -12.09 17.19 16.41
CA ASN A 145 -12.18 16.71 17.80
C ASN A 145 -12.39 15.18 17.97
N LYS A 146 -12.28 14.40 16.90
CA LYS A 146 -12.26 12.93 16.98
C LYS A 146 -10.84 12.42 17.14
N THR A 147 -10.70 11.16 17.54
CA THR A 147 -9.39 10.52 17.74
C THR A 147 -9.01 9.70 16.52
N ALA A 148 -7.84 9.98 15.96
CA ALA A 148 -7.21 9.14 14.95
C ALA A 148 -6.17 8.22 15.63
N GLY A 149 -6.28 6.91 15.42
CA GLY A 149 -5.33 5.91 15.84
C GLY A 149 -4.46 5.45 14.67
N ILE A 150 -3.16 5.68 14.74
CA ILE A 150 -2.22 5.35 13.69
C ILE A 150 -1.34 4.18 14.15
N ILE A 151 -1.39 3.08 13.39
CA ILE A 151 -0.58 1.89 13.67
C ILE A 151 0.62 1.89 12.70
N GLY A 152 1.81 2.11 13.24
CA GLY A 152 3.04 2.34 12.49
C GLY A 152 3.26 3.83 12.18
N THR A 153 4.36 4.39 12.70
CA THR A 153 4.74 5.82 12.57
C THR A 153 5.99 6.03 11.72
N GLY A 154 6.26 5.10 10.80
CA GLY A 154 7.23 5.27 9.74
C GLY A 154 6.85 6.44 8.81
N LYS A 155 7.54 6.59 7.68
CA LYS A 155 7.33 7.75 6.77
C LYS A 155 5.85 7.98 6.40
N ILE A 156 5.10 6.92 6.04
CA ILE A 156 3.69 7.01 5.65
C ILE A 156 2.81 7.35 6.87
N GLY A 157 2.99 6.62 7.98
CA GLY A 157 2.22 6.88 9.20
C GLY A 157 2.45 8.27 9.76
N ALA A 158 3.69 8.78 9.71
CA ALA A 158 4.01 10.15 10.09
C ALA A 158 3.29 11.19 9.22
N ALA A 159 3.22 10.97 7.90
CA ALA A 159 2.44 11.82 7.01
C ALA A 159 0.94 11.78 7.37
N MET A 160 0.40 10.58 7.64
CA MET A 160 -1.00 10.43 8.07
C MET A 160 -1.28 11.12 9.43
N CYS A 161 -0.35 11.05 10.39
CA CYS A 161 -0.48 11.79 11.66
C CYS A 161 -0.61 13.29 11.42
N ARG A 162 0.23 13.86 10.53
CA ARG A 162 0.18 15.30 10.18
C ARG A 162 -1.14 15.68 9.49
N ILE A 163 -1.63 14.85 8.59
CA ILE A 163 -2.93 15.04 7.93
C ILE A 163 -4.05 15.04 8.98
N CYS A 164 -4.09 14.05 9.87
CA CYS A 164 -5.10 13.96 10.93
C CYS A 164 -5.04 15.17 11.88
N LYS A 165 -3.84 15.65 12.24
CA LYS A 165 -3.64 16.89 13.01
C LYS A 165 -4.24 18.09 12.28
N GLY A 166 -4.02 18.20 10.96
CA GLY A 166 -4.59 19.25 10.10
C GLY A 166 -6.13 19.27 10.08
N PHE A 167 -6.76 18.10 10.25
CA PHE A 167 -8.23 17.97 10.43
C PHE A 167 -8.71 18.32 11.85
N GLY A 168 -7.83 18.74 12.76
CA GLY A 168 -8.18 19.02 14.15
C GLY A 168 -8.51 17.75 14.95
N MET A 169 -7.98 16.60 14.55
CA MET A 169 -8.14 15.37 15.31
C MET A 169 -7.11 15.28 16.45
N LYS A 170 -7.46 14.55 17.51
CA LYS A 170 -6.48 14.04 18.47
C LYS A 170 -5.79 12.84 17.81
N VAL A 171 -4.46 12.82 17.83
CA VAL A 171 -3.68 11.74 17.20
C VAL A 171 -3.02 10.90 18.27
N ILE A 172 -3.36 9.61 18.31
CA ILE A 172 -2.69 8.61 19.11
C ILE A 172 -2.04 7.59 18.19
N ALA A 173 -0.94 6.99 18.60
CA ALA A 173 -0.23 6.02 17.79
C ALA A 173 0.25 4.81 18.59
N TYR A 174 0.42 3.71 17.86
CA TYR A 174 1.12 2.53 18.32
C TYR A 174 2.23 2.18 17.33
N ASP A 175 3.45 2.09 17.83
CA ASP A 175 4.61 1.61 17.10
C ASP A 175 5.55 0.90 18.07
N ILE A 176 6.41 0.00 17.57
CA ILE A 176 7.49 -0.61 18.34
C ILE A 176 8.67 0.37 18.52
N TYR A 177 8.78 1.36 17.62
CA TYR A 177 9.75 2.44 17.66
C TYR A 177 9.03 3.78 17.53
N GLU A 178 8.95 4.53 18.63
CA GLU A 178 8.33 5.85 18.62
C GLU A 178 9.13 6.82 17.73
N ASN A 179 8.42 7.58 16.92
CA ASN A 179 9.02 8.56 16.02
C ASN A 179 9.19 9.91 16.75
N PRO A 180 10.41 10.34 17.05
CA PRO A 180 10.66 11.57 17.82
C PRO A 180 10.23 12.86 17.11
N ASP A 181 10.05 12.82 15.78
CA ASP A 181 9.60 13.96 14.98
C ASP A 181 8.09 14.23 15.09
N LEU A 182 7.37 13.43 15.88
CA LEU A 182 5.93 13.51 16.09
C LEU A 182 5.59 13.93 17.53
N ASP A 183 6.07 15.08 17.96
CA ASP A 183 5.92 15.65 19.30
C ASP A 183 4.46 15.86 19.75
N PHE A 184 3.52 15.90 18.80
CA PHE A 184 2.09 16.09 19.04
C PHE A 184 1.30 14.77 19.12
N VAL A 185 1.95 13.61 18.96
CA VAL A 185 1.33 12.29 18.97
C VAL A 185 1.47 11.69 20.37
N GLU A 186 0.37 11.19 20.92
CA GLU A 186 0.36 10.39 22.12
C GLU A 186 0.59 8.92 21.75
N TYR A 187 1.72 8.34 22.17
CA TYR A 187 1.95 6.91 21.99
C TYR A 187 1.26 6.11 23.09
N VAL A 188 0.55 5.05 22.66
CA VAL A 188 -0.29 4.23 23.54
C VAL A 188 -0.13 2.75 23.16
N THR A 189 -0.64 1.85 24.01
CA THR A 189 -0.72 0.43 23.69
C THR A 189 -1.71 0.19 22.52
N LEU A 190 -1.55 -0.94 21.82
CA LEU A 190 -2.46 -1.30 20.74
C LEU A 190 -3.92 -1.38 21.22
N ASP A 191 -4.15 -1.93 22.41
CA ASP A 191 -5.49 -2.07 22.98
C ASP A 191 -6.12 -0.70 23.25
N GLU A 192 -5.39 0.21 23.88
CA GLU A 192 -5.86 1.60 24.10
C GLU A 192 -6.14 2.33 22.79
N LEU A 193 -5.29 2.13 21.76
CA LEU A 193 -5.53 2.71 20.45
C LEU A 193 -6.85 2.22 19.86
N LEU A 194 -7.11 0.91 19.90
CA LEU A 194 -8.35 0.33 19.38
C LEU A 194 -9.58 0.87 20.10
N GLU A 195 -9.53 1.01 21.43
CA GLU A 195 -10.65 1.46 22.26
C GLU A 195 -10.93 2.96 22.09
N ARG A 196 -9.89 3.77 21.91
CA ARG A 196 -10.00 5.24 21.92
C ARG A 196 -10.21 5.85 20.54
N SER A 197 -9.93 5.10 19.45
CA SER A 197 -9.95 5.66 18.09
C SER A 197 -11.34 5.74 17.47
N ASP A 198 -11.60 6.80 16.73
CA ASP A 198 -12.75 6.97 15.83
C ASP A 198 -12.40 6.63 14.38
N LEU A 199 -11.14 6.81 14.03
CA LEU A 199 -10.50 6.42 12.76
C LEU A 199 -9.24 5.63 13.09
N ILE A 200 -9.04 4.47 12.45
CA ILE A 200 -7.81 3.67 12.57
C ILE A 200 -7.20 3.52 11.18
N SER A 201 -5.90 3.78 11.07
CA SER A 201 -5.15 3.61 9.84
C SER A 201 -3.85 2.83 10.10
N LEU A 202 -3.63 1.78 9.28
CA LEU A 202 -2.48 0.90 9.42
C LEU A 202 -1.42 1.29 8.39
N HIS A 203 -0.20 1.53 8.88
CA HIS A 203 0.98 1.88 8.09
C HIS A 203 2.22 1.11 8.55
N CYS A 204 2.02 0.00 9.24
CA CYS A 204 3.07 -0.92 9.65
C CYS A 204 3.40 -1.93 8.54
N PRO A 205 4.62 -2.48 8.48
CA PRO A 205 4.96 -3.58 7.58
C PRO A 205 4.19 -4.85 7.94
N LEU A 206 4.02 -5.74 6.97
CA LEU A 206 3.51 -7.09 7.22
C LEU A 206 4.64 -7.95 7.79
N THR A 207 4.46 -8.39 9.02
CA THR A 207 5.36 -9.31 9.76
C THR A 207 4.51 -10.38 10.42
N ASP A 208 5.15 -11.40 11.02
CA ASP A 208 4.42 -12.43 11.78
C ASP A 208 3.58 -11.80 12.91
N ASP A 209 4.10 -10.77 13.58
CA ASP A 209 3.40 -10.07 14.68
C ASP A 209 2.25 -9.18 14.18
N SER A 210 2.37 -8.59 13.01
CA SER A 210 1.32 -7.73 12.41
C SER A 210 0.31 -8.51 11.56
N TYR A 211 0.61 -9.78 11.24
CA TYR A 211 -0.28 -10.62 10.46
C TYR A 211 -1.61 -10.82 11.19
N HIS A 212 -2.69 -10.50 10.50
CA HIS A 212 -4.05 -10.54 11.07
C HIS A 212 -4.20 -9.75 12.39
N MET A 213 -3.45 -8.67 12.58
CA MET A 213 -3.57 -7.77 13.72
C MET A 213 -5.02 -7.28 13.90
N ILE A 214 -5.70 -6.96 12.80
CA ILE A 214 -7.14 -6.64 12.81
C ILE A 214 -7.93 -7.93 12.54
N ASN A 215 -8.64 -8.41 13.56
CA ASN A 215 -9.40 -9.63 13.55
C ASN A 215 -10.66 -9.51 14.42
N LYS A 216 -11.45 -10.58 14.53
CA LYS A 216 -12.71 -10.60 15.32
C LYS A 216 -12.53 -10.17 16.78
N LYS A 217 -11.38 -10.47 17.40
CA LYS A 217 -11.12 -10.13 18.82
C LYS A 217 -10.81 -8.63 18.94
N THR A 218 -9.92 -8.13 18.07
CA THR A 218 -9.51 -6.72 18.07
C THR A 218 -10.64 -5.79 17.64
N ILE A 219 -11.46 -6.17 16.65
CA ILE A 219 -12.65 -5.41 16.25
C ILE A 219 -13.65 -5.25 17.40
N LYS A 220 -13.79 -6.25 18.30
CA LYS A 220 -14.68 -6.14 19.47
C LYS A 220 -14.22 -5.08 20.48
N LYS A 221 -12.93 -4.75 20.51
CA LYS A 221 -12.36 -3.68 21.36
C LYS A 221 -12.60 -2.29 20.81
N MET A 222 -12.88 -2.16 19.51
CA MET A 222 -13.09 -0.86 18.86
C MET A 222 -14.41 -0.22 19.30
N LYS A 223 -14.49 1.11 19.19
CA LYS A 223 -15.71 1.87 19.47
C LYS A 223 -16.88 1.34 18.66
N ASN A 224 -17.98 1.05 19.35
CA ASN A 224 -19.21 0.57 18.72
C ASN A 224 -20.11 1.77 18.35
N ARG A 225 -20.02 2.25 17.10
CA ARG A 225 -20.82 3.39 16.61
C ARG A 225 -22.35 3.18 16.60
N LYS A 226 -22.83 1.94 16.74
CA LYS A 226 -24.28 1.70 16.85
C LYS A 226 -24.90 2.31 18.13
N ARG A 227 -24.12 2.46 19.20
CA ARG A 227 -24.60 3.04 20.46
C ARG A 227 -24.67 4.58 20.47
N GLU A 228 -23.89 5.27 19.64
CA GLU A 228 -23.87 6.73 19.58
C GLU A 228 -24.99 7.34 18.72
N ARG A 229 -25.61 6.57 17.82
CA ARG A 229 -26.73 7.02 16.98
C ARG A 229 -28.09 7.04 17.68
N LEU A 230 -28.16 6.60 18.94
CA LEU A 230 -29.40 6.51 19.76
C LEU A 230 -29.39 7.45 20.96
N ARG A 231 -28.47 8.43 20.99
CA ARG A 231 -28.46 9.50 22.03
C ARG A 231 -28.56 10.87 21.31
#